data_ea632f2bafb5d52b73ffa43bdd810839
#
_entry.id   ea632f2bafb5d52b73ffa43bdd810839
#
_cell.length_a   1.000
_cell.length_b   1.000
_cell.length_c   1.000
_cell.angle_alpha   90.00
_cell.angle_beta   90.00
_cell.angle_gamma   90.00
#
_symmetry.space_group_name_H-M   'P 1'
#
loop_
_entity.id
_entity.type
_entity.pdbx_description
1 polymer ?
#
loop_
_entity_poly.entity_id
_entity_poly.type
_entity_poly.pdbx_seq_one_letter_code
_entity_poly.pdbx_strand_id
1 'polypeptide(L)'
;MLMNRTTPFMVPVDDANPAIIKNEALCSECGHCFAVCEEEIGVAAKYLLNQREAYQCIGCGQCSASCPEKAITGRPHYKIVKELIQDPEKIVVFSTSPSVRVGFADGFGKEPGTF
;
A
#
# COMPACT_ATOMS: atom_id res chain seq x y z
N MET A 1 -9.93 -28.08 1.25
CA MET A 1 -10.49 -27.63 2.52
C MET A 1 -11.05 -26.23 2.29
N LEU A 2 -12.36 -26.10 2.19
CA LEU A 2 -13.01 -24.80 1.97
C LEU A 2 -12.76 -23.99 3.24
N MET A 3 -11.92 -22.96 3.17
CA MET A 3 -11.78 -21.99 4.24
C MET A 3 -13.15 -21.44 4.59
N ASN A 4 -13.53 -21.65 5.85
CA ASN A 4 -14.76 -21.15 6.42
C ASN A 4 -14.77 -19.61 6.27
N ARG A 5 -15.57 -19.07 5.35
CA ARG A 5 -15.70 -17.64 5.05
C ARG A 5 -16.44 -16.90 6.18
N THR A 6 -15.98 -17.07 7.41
CA THR A 6 -16.54 -16.37 8.57
C THR A 6 -15.74 -15.14 9.00
N THR A 7 -14.63 -14.85 8.31
CA THR A 7 -13.92 -13.58 8.50
C THR A 7 -14.41 -12.57 7.47
N PRO A 8 -14.71 -11.35 7.89
CA PRO A 8 -15.15 -10.32 6.99
C PRO A 8 -14.11 -10.09 5.87
N PHE A 9 -14.59 -9.80 4.68
CA PHE A 9 -13.84 -9.60 3.44
C PHE A 9 -12.91 -8.39 3.51
N MET A 10 -11.90 -8.45 4.36
CA MET A 10 -10.92 -7.38 4.49
C MET A 10 -9.53 -7.89 4.11
N VAL A 11 -8.78 -7.05 3.44
CA VAL A 11 -7.37 -7.31 3.24
C VAL A 11 -6.70 -7.38 4.61
N PRO A 12 -6.05 -8.49 4.95
CA PRO A 12 -5.33 -8.59 6.22
C PRO A 12 -4.11 -7.66 6.17
N VAL A 13 -4.22 -6.52 6.85
CA VAL A 13 -3.12 -5.58 7.04
C VAL A 13 -2.51 -5.88 8.39
N ASP A 14 -1.30 -6.41 8.36
CA ASP A 14 -0.47 -6.65 9.54
C ASP A 14 0.09 -5.30 10.05
N ASP A 15 0.21 -5.14 11.35
CA ASP A 15 0.84 -3.95 11.97
C ASP A 15 2.31 -3.78 11.54
N ALA A 16 2.97 -4.87 11.17
CA ALA A 16 4.31 -4.87 10.60
C ALA A 16 4.36 -4.54 9.10
N ASN A 17 3.21 -4.37 8.41
CA ASN A 17 3.20 -4.05 6.99
C ASN A 17 3.99 -2.76 6.71
N PRO A 18 5.00 -2.79 5.83
CA PRO A 18 5.87 -1.63 5.62
C PRO A 18 5.22 -0.51 4.79
N ALA A 19 4.15 -0.81 4.05
CA ALA A 19 3.56 0.11 3.07
C ALA A 19 2.27 0.77 3.55
N ILE A 20 1.41 0.00 4.20
CA ILE A 20 0.06 0.43 4.58
C ILE A 20 -0.22 0.15 6.06
N ILE A 21 -1.13 0.94 6.61
CA ILE A 21 -1.68 0.76 7.96
C ILE A 21 -3.20 0.77 7.90
N LYS A 22 -3.84 0.06 8.81
CA LYS A 22 -5.29 0.00 8.95
C LYS A 22 -5.70 0.53 10.32
N ASN A 23 -6.70 1.38 10.33
CA ASN A 23 -7.38 1.81 11.54
C ASN A 23 -8.70 1.03 11.67
N GLU A 24 -8.70 0.07 12.58
CA GLU A 24 -9.86 -0.81 12.81
C GLU A 24 -11.10 -0.03 13.27
N ALA A 25 -10.91 1.07 14.00
CA ALA A 25 -12.02 1.89 14.49
C ALA A 25 -12.80 2.61 13.37
N LEU A 26 -12.20 2.79 12.21
CA LEU A 26 -12.83 3.42 11.04
C LEU A 26 -13.38 2.37 10.05
N CYS A 27 -13.07 1.11 10.24
CA CYS A 27 -13.43 0.07 9.29
C CYS A 27 -14.91 -0.31 9.40
N SER A 28 -15.66 -0.13 8.30
CA SER A 28 -17.07 -0.56 8.20
C SER A 28 -17.24 -2.00 7.71
N GLU A 29 -16.14 -2.74 7.54
CA GLU A 29 -16.15 -4.13 7.06
C GLU A 29 -16.81 -4.33 5.69
N CYS A 30 -16.79 -3.30 4.84
CA CYS A 30 -17.48 -3.29 3.55
C CYS A 30 -16.87 -4.22 2.47
N GLY A 31 -15.66 -4.73 2.66
CA GLY A 31 -15.01 -5.68 1.75
C GLY A 31 -14.36 -5.11 0.49
N HIS A 32 -14.49 -3.82 0.17
CA HIS A 32 -13.91 -3.22 -1.04
C HIS A 32 -12.40 -3.43 -1.17
N CYS A 33 -11.67 -3.34 -0.07
CA CYS A 33 -10.22 -3.55 -0.06
C CYS A 33 -9.83 -4.97 -0.45
N PHE A 34 -10.61 -5.96 -0.04
CA PHE A 34 -10.37 -7.35 -0.42
C PHE A 34 -10.74 -7.58 -1.89
N ALA A 35 -11.91 -7.10 -2.31
CA ALA A 35 -12.37 -7.25 -3.69
C ALA A 35 -11.35 -6.69 -4.69
N VAL A 36 -10.86 -5.46 -4.50
CA VAL A 36 -9.85 -4.87 -5.39
C VAL A 36 -8.54 -5.66 -5.39
N CYS A 37 -8.13 -6.19 -4.24
CA CYS A 37 -6.91 -6.97 -4.13
C CYS A 37 -7.03 -8.35 -4.80
N GLU A 38 -8.20 -8.98 -4.70
CA GLU A 38 -8.47 -10.29 -5.29
C GLU A 38 -8.75 -10.20 -6.79
N GLU A 39 -9.64 -9.30 -7.20
CA GLU A 39 -10.21 -9.27 -8.55
C GLU A 39 -9.37 -8.43 -9.51
N GLU A 40 -8.92 -7.24 -9.08
CA GLU A 40 -8.20 -6.32 -9.96
C GLU A 40 -6.69 -6.51 -9.92
N ILE A 41 -6.11 -6.69 -8.73
CA ILE A 41 -4.67 -6.85 -8.55
C ILE A 41 -4.24 -8.31 -8.63
N GLY A 42 -5.14 -9.24 -8.25
CA GLY A 42 -4.91 -10.67 -8.31
C GLY A 42 -3.98 -11.23 -7.22
N VAL A 43 -3.59 -10.42 -6.24
CA VAL A 43 -2.67 -10.86 -5.17
C VAL A 43 -3.36 -11.79 -4.19
N ALA A 44 -4.54 -11.43 -3.72
CA ALA A 44 -5.31 -12.26 -2.80
C ALA A 44 -5.77 -13.57 -3.48
N ALA A 45 -6.24 -13.50 -4.73
CA ALA A 45 -6.63 -14.67 -5.49
C ALA A 45 -5.47 -15.64 -5.72
N LYS A 46 -4.32 -15.12 -6.15
CA LYS A 46 -3.10 -15.94 -6.35
C LYS A 46 -2.64 -16.60 -5.06
N TYR A 47 -2.81 -15.91 -3.96
CA TYR A 47 -2.51 -16.43 -2.65
C TYR A 47 -3.40 -17.62 -2.28
N LEU A 48 -4.70 -17.51 -2.48
CA LEU A 48 -5.67 -18.60 -2.22
C LEU A 48 -5.38 -19.83 -3.09
N LEU A 49 -5.02 -19.61 -4.36
CA LEU A 49 -4.68 -20.69 -5.30
C LEU A 49 -3.41 -21.45 -4.90
N ASN A 50 -2.43 -20.78 -4.34
CA ASN A 50 -1.15 -21.38 -3.96
C ASN A 50 -1.14 -21.95 -2.53
N GLN A 51 -2.25 -21.92 -1.81
CA GLN A 51 -2.41 -22.46 -0.45
C GLN A 51 -1.32 -21.98 0.53
N ARG A 52 -0.85 -20.77 0.37
CA ARG A 52 0.14 -20.18 1.28
C ARG A 52 -0.52 -19.79 2.60
N GLU A 53 0.17 -20.03 3.71
CA GLU A 53 -0.35 -19.74 5.05
C GLU A 53 -0.37 -18.24 5.38
N ALA A 54 0.48 -17.43 4.71
CA ALA A 54 0.60 -16.00 4.95
C ALA A 54 0.33 -15.16 3.71
N TYR A 55 -0.55 -14.20 3.82
CA TYR A 55 -0.85 -13.22 2.80
C TYR A 55 0.36 -12.30 2.57
N GLN A 56 0.78 -12.16 1.33
CA GLN A 56 1.90 -11.29 0.96
C GLN A 56 1.42 -10.03 0.25
N CYS A 57 1.40 -8.93 0.97
CA CYS A 57 1.13 -7.63 0.40
C CYS A 57 2.29 -7.17 -0.49
N ILE A 58 1.99 -6.68 -1.69
CA ILE A 58 2.98 -6.10 -2.62
C ILE A 58 3.11 -4.57 -2.48
N GLY A 59 2.41 -3.96 -1.54
CA GLY A 59 2.52 -2.53 -1.27
C GLY A 59 1.91 -1.62 -2.34
N CYS A 60 1.03 -2.12 -3.22
CA CYS A 60 0.48 -1.34 -4.35
C CYS A 60 -0.45 -0.20 -3.95
N GLY A 61 -1.01 -0.21 -2.73
CA GLY A 61 -1.89 0.85 -2.20
C GLY A 61 -3.32 0.89 -2.74
N GLN A 62 -3.73 -0.02 -3.63
CA GLN A 62 -5.08 0.00 -4.20
C GLN A 62 -6.18 -0.20 -3.15
N CYS A 63 -5.94 -1.01 -2.13
CA CYS A 63 -6.88 -1.15 -1.01
C CYS A 63 -7.09 0.18 -0.25
N SER A 64 -6.05 1.01 -0.13
CA SER A 64 -6.17 2.35 0.44
C SER A 64 -6.98 3.29 -0.46
N ALA A 65 -6.73 3.25 -1.77
CA ALA A 65 -7.46 4.05 -2.74
C ALA A 65 -8.96 3.71 -2.79
N SER A 66 -9.28 2.42 -2.66
CA SER A 66 -10.66 1.89 -2.72
C SER A 66 -11.44 2.02 -1.42
N CYS A 67 -10.78 2.33 -0.30
CA CYS A 67 -11.44 2.37 1.00
C CYS A 67 -12.32 3.63 1.15
N PRO A 68 -13.66 3.51 1.21
CA PRO A 68 -14.56 4.66 1.34
C PRO A 68 -14.40 5.36 2.69
N GLU A 69 -14.12 4.59 3.74
CA GLU A 69 -13.97 5.09 5.11
C GLU A 69 -12.57 5.63 5.42
N LYS A 70 -11.63 5.53 4.45
CA LYS A 70 -10.22 5.88 4.68
C LYS A 70 -9.59 5.14 5.88
N ALA A 71 -10.13 3.97 6.19
CA ALA A 71 -9.60 3.11 7.24
C ALA A 71 -8.22 2.55 6.92
N ILE A 72 -7.90 2.40 5.63
CA ILE A 72 -6.58 1.97 5.15
C ILE A 72 -5.86 3.17 4.54
N THR A 73 -4.64 3.45 5.00
CA THR A 73 -3.80 4.54 4.51
C THR A 73 -2.36 4.09 4.31
N GLY A 74 -1.61 4.83 3.52
CA GLY A 74 -0.16 4.64 3.41
C GLY A 74 0.55 5.00 4.72
N ARG A 75 1.66 4.30 5.02
CA ARG A 75 2.51 4.67 6.15
C ARG A 75 3.14 6.04 5.89
N PRO A 76 3.12 6.95 6.85
CA PRO A 76 3.63 8.31 6.69
C PRO A 76 5.16 8.37 6.81
N HIS A 77 5.88 7.61 5.98
CA HIS A 77 7.36 7.57 5.97
C HIS A 77 7.98 8.94 5.70
N TYR A 78 7.24 9.86 5.06
CA TYR A 78 7.70 11.22 4.82
C TYR A 78 8.13 11.97 6.09
N LYS A 79 7.54 11.66 7.24
CA LYS A 79 7.92 12.27 8.53
C LYS A 79 9.33 11.86 8.93
N ILE A 80 9.64 10.57 8.82
CA ILE A 80 10.95 10.01 9.10
C ILE A 80 11.99 10.62 8.15
N VAL A 81 11.67 10.66 6.85
CA VAL A 81 12.56 11.24 5.83
C VAL A 81 12.82 12.72 6.10
N LYS A 82 11.78 13.48 6.48
CA LYS A 82 11.92 14.89 6.82
C LYS A 82 12.85 15.11 8.02
N GLU A 83 12.72 14.29 9.07
CA GLU A 83 13.60 14.34 10.24
C GLU A 83 15.06 14.02 9.86
N LEU A 84 15.26 13.00 9.01
CA LEU A 84 16.59 12.64 8.52
C LEU A 84 17.25 13.75 7.69
N ILE A 85 16.49 14.45 6.85
CA ILE A 85 16.98 15.59 6.05
C ILE A 85 17.40 16.76 6.95
N GLN A 86 16.72 16.95 8.07
CA GLN A 86 16.97 18.04 9.01
C GLN A 86 18.16 17.76 9.95
N ASP A 87 18.63 16.52 10.01
CA ASP A 87 19.75 16.10 10.86
C ASP A 87 21.09 16.42 10.14
N PRO A 88 21.89 17.37 10.66
CA PRO A 88 23.14 17.77 10.01
C PRO A 88 24.22 16.68 9.99
N GLU A 89 24.08 15.67 10.83
CA GLU A 89 25.03 14.54 10.90
C GLU A 89 24.71 13.44 9.89
N LYS A 90 23.62 13.59 9.10
CA LYS A 90 23.15 12.57 8.17
C LYS A 90 23.16 13.05 6.73
N ILE A 91 23.55 12.15 5.85
CA ILE A 91 23.43 12.33 4.40
C ILE A 91 22.25 11.49 3.91
N VAL A 92 21.25 12.14 3.36
CA VAL A 92 20.07 11.46 2.80
C VAL A 92 20.21 11.36 1.29
N VAL A 93 20.22 10.14 0.78
CA VAL A 93 20.32 9.86 -0.66
C VAL A 93 18.98 9.31 -1.15
N PHE A 94 18.44 9.90 -2.20
CA PHE A 94 17.23 9.45 -2.87
C PHE A 94 17.56 8.67 -4.13
N SER A 95 16.99 7.49 -4.26
CA SER A 95 17.02 6.71 -5.50
C SER A 95 15.59 6.58 -6.02
N THR A 96 15.33 7.09 -7.20
CA THR A 96 14.02 7.02 -7.85
C THR A 96 14.06 6.13 -9.09
N SER A 97 13.01 5.34 -9.30
CA SER A 97 12.88 4.59 -10.55
C SER A 97 12.61 5.53 -11.74
N PRO A 98 13.03 5.17 -12.95
CA PRO A 98 12.74 5.97 -14.15
C PRO A 98 11.24 6.24 -14.35
N SER A 99 10.39 5.24 -14.11
CA SER A 99 8.93 5.37 -14.22
C SER A 99 8.35 6.41 -13.26
N VAL A 100 8.86 6.47 -12.03
CA VAL A 100 8.45 7.49 -11.05
C VAL A 100 8.83 8.88 -11.53
N ARG A 101 10.06 9.06 -12.04
CA ARG A 101 10.49 10.37 -12.56
C ARG A 101 9.68 10.85 -13.76
N VAL A 102 9.34 9.92 -14.67
CA VAL A 102 8.48 10.24 -15.82
C VAL A 102 7.07 10.60 -15.36
N GLY A 103 6.47 9.81 -14.46
CA GLY A 103 5.12 10.07 -13.95
C GLY A 103 5.01 11.39 -13.19
N PHE A 104 6.03 11.74 -12.39
CA PHE A 104 6.08 13.05 -11.72
C PHE A 104 6.21 14.19 -12.73
N ALA A 105 7.12 14.08 -13.70
CA ALA A 105 7.32 15.10 -14.70
C ALA A 105 6.02 15.34 -15.51
N ASP A 106 5.36 14.28 -15.93
CA ASP A 106 4.09 14.35 -16.65
C ASP A 106 2.98 15.00 -15.79
N GLY A 107 2.83 14.56 -14.54
CA GLY A 107 1.85 15.11 -13.61
C GLY A 107 2.03 16.61 -13.29
N PHE A 108 3.26 17.13 -13.39
CA PHE A 108 3.58 18.55 -13.18
C PHE A 108 3.86 19.33 -14.47
N GLY A 109 3.64 18.75 -15.64
CA GLY A 109 3.89 19.38 -16.94
C GLY A 109 5.35 19.75 -17.16
N LYS A 110 6.28 18.90 -16.69
CA LYS A 110 7.73 19.08 -16.82
C LYS A 110 8.34 18.02 -17.73
N GLU A 111 9.52 18.31 -18.24
CA GLU A 111 10.26 17.28 -18.99
C GLU A 111 10.80 16.18 -18.05
N PRO A 112 10.80 14.91 -18.50
CA PRO A 112 11.36 13.81 -17.72
C PRO A 112 12.82 14.06 -17.33
N GLY A 113 13.12 13.94 -16.04
CA GLY A 113 14.47 14.12 -15.51
C GLY A 113 14.78 15.51 -14.97
N THR A 114 13.80 16.41 -14.92
CA THR A 114 13.93 17.75 -14.31
C THR A 114 13.74 17.77 -12.79
N PHE A 115 13.53 16.59 -12.16
CA PHE A 115 13.42 16.39 -10.71
C PHE A 115 14.54 15.48 -10.21
#